data_061463471d461d3e27bc8fb39e70a2e3
#
_entry.id   061463471d461d3e27bc8fb39e70a2e3
#
_cell.length_a   1.000
_cell.length_b   1.000
_cell.length_c   1.000
_cell.angle_alpha   90.00
_cell.angle_beta   90.00
_cell.angle_gamma   90.00
#
_symmetry.space_group_name_H-M   'P 1'
#
loop_
_entity.id
_entity.type
_entity.pdbx_description
1 polymer ?
#
loop_
_entity_poly.entity_id
_entity_poly.type
_entity_poly.pdbx_seq_one_letter_code
_entity_poly.pdbx_strand_id
1 'polypeptide(L)'
;ITNLINRFYDIADGKIRYDGININKICKADLRRSLGIVLQDVNLFTGTVMENIRYGNPDATDDECIAAAKLANADHFIRMLPDGYNTVLKGDGSGLSQGQRQLLSIARAAVSDPPVMILDEATSSIDTRTEAIVQRGMDQLMEGRTVFVIAHRLSTVKNSDVIMVLDHGRIIERGSHEKLIAERGTYYQLY
;
A
#
# COMPACT_ATOMS: atom_id res chain seq x y z
N ILE A 1 0.00 -10.62 10.20
CA ILE A 1 -0.69 -9.51 10.93
C ILE A 1 -1.69 -8.85 10.01
N THR A 2 -1.33 -8.40 8.82
CA THR A 2 -2.19 -7.67 7.87
C THR A 2 -3.49 -8.40 7.55
N ASN A 3 -3.42 -9.70 7.28
CA ASN A 3 -4.61 -10.53 7.02
C ASN A 3 -5.58 -10.59 8.22
N LEU A 4 -5.05 -10.47 9.45
CA LEU A 4 -5.88 -10.43 10.67
C LEU A 4 -6.51 -9.05 10.86
N ILE A 5 -5.81 -7.97 10.56
CA ILE A 5 -6.34 -6.60 10.61
C ILE A 5 -7.49 -6.44 9.62
N ASN A 6 -7.33 -7.01 8.40
CA ASN A 6 -8.37 -6.99 7.36
C ASN A 6 -9.51 -8.01 7.61
N ARG A 7 -9.41 -8.82 8.66
CA ARG A 7 -10.36 -9.89 8.94
C ARG A 7 -10.57 -10.85 7.76
N PHE A 8 -9.49 -11.21 7.07
CA PHE A 8 -9.53 -12.35 6.15
C PHE A 8 -9.60 -13.67 6.93
N TYR A 9 -9.06 -13.66 8.15
CA TYR A 9 -9.20 -14.72 9.14
C TYR A 9 -9.66 -14.12 10.47
N ASP A 10 -10.58 -14.77 11.14
CA ASP A 10 -10.97 -14.41 12.50
C ASP A 10 -9.94 -14.98 13.49
N ILE A 11 -9.58 -14.20 14.52
CA ILE A 11 -8.66 -14.63 15.56
C ILE A 11 -9.37 -15.56 16.56
N ALA A 12 -8.70 -16.64 16.93
CA ALA A 12 -9.24 -17.62 17.89
C ALA A 12 -9.20 -17.08 19.34
N ASP A 13 -8.17 -16.29 19.68
CA ASP A 13 -7.98 -15.68 21.00
C ASP A 13 -7.38 -14.29 20.86
N GLY A 14 -7.55 -13.44 21.88
CA GLY A 14 -7.09 -12.07 21.88
C GLY A 14 -8.08 -11.06 21.32
N LYS A 15 -7.62 -9.83 21.10
CA LYS A 15 -8.45 -8.73 20.59
C LYS A 15 -7.61 -7.80 19.71
N ILE A 16 -8.13 -7.46 18.54
CA ILE A 16 -7.63 -6.34 17.72
C ILE A 16 -8.66 -5.21 17.86
N ARG A 17 -8.18 -4.00 18.13
CA ARG A 17 -9.03 -2.82 18.26
C ARG A 17 -8.69 -1.79 17.18
N TYR A 18 -9.71 -1.23 16.58
CA TYR A 18 -9.64 -0.11 15.65
C TYR A 18 -10.37 1.07 16.31
N ASP A 19 -9.66 2.16 16.58
CA ASP A 19 -10.15 3.31 17.36
C ASP A 19 -10.84 2.90 18.68
N GLY A 20 -10.23 1.96 19.41
CA GLY A 20 -10.77 1.45 20.67
C GLY A 20 -11.87 0.39 20.53
N ILE A 21 -12.46 0.21 19.35
CA ILE A 21 -13.52 -0.73 19.09
C ILE A 21 -12.92 -2.08 18.66
N ASN A 22 -13.38 -3.19 19.26
CA ASN A 22 -12.98 -4.52 18.81
C ASN A 22 -13.44 -4.72 17.36
N ILE A 23 -12.52 -5.07 16.44
CA ILE A 23 -12.84 -5.24 15.02
C ILE A 23 -13.92 -6.28 14.75
N ASN A 24 -14.12 -7.25 15.66
CA ASN A 24 -15.19 -8.23 15.55
C ASN A 24 -16.59 -7.62 15.71
N LYS A 25 -16.69 -6.43 16.29
CA LYS A 25 -17.94 -5.65 16.43
C LYS A 25 -18.19 -4.70 15.27
N ILE A 26 -17.24 -4.53 14.36
CA ILE A 26 -17.35 -3.67 13.18
C ILE A 26 -17.82 -4.53 12.00
N CYS A 27 -18.73 -4.02 11.19
CA CYS A 27 -19.12 -4.69 9.94
C CYS A 27 -17.86 -4.89 9.05
N LYS A 28 -17.67 -6.10 8.53
CA LYS A 28 -16.49 -6.42 7.70
C LYS A 28 -16.34 -5.49 6.49
N ALA A 29 -17.46 -5.12 5.87
CA ALA A 29 -17.46 -4.22 4.72
C ALA A 29 -16.97 -2.82 5.11
N ASP A 30 -17.42 -2.27 6.24
CA ASP A 30 -17.03 -0.95 6.72
C ASP A 30 -15.57 -0.93 7.18
N LEU A 31 -15.13 -1.96 7.90
CA LEU A 31 -13.72 -2.11 8.28
C LEU A 31 -12.82 -2.12 7.05
N ARG A 32 -13.13 -2.94 6.05
CA ARG A 32 -12.33 -3.06 4.82
C ARG A 32 -12.36 -1.80 3.96
N ARG A 33 -13.46 -1.04 3.98
CA ARG A 33 -13.55 0.24 3.29
C ARG A 33 -12.65 1.30 3.92
N SER A 34 -12.39 1.20 5.24
CA SER A 34 -11.47 2.09 5.96
C SER A 34 -9.99 1.71 5.84
N LEU A 35 -9.69 0.56 5.22
CA LEU A 35 -8.34 0.02 5.07
C LEU A 35 -7.93 -0.01 3.60
N GLY A 36 -6.96 0.79 3.22
CA GLY A 36 -6.32 0.70 1.91
C GLY A 36 -5.17 -0.30 1.93
N ILE A 37 -4.99 -1.04 0.85
CA ILE A 37 -3.91 -2.02 0.72
C ILE A 37 -3.19 -1.81 -0.60
N VAL A 38 -1.86 -1.70 -0.53
CA VAL A 38 -0.97 -1.78 -1.69
C VAL A 38 -0.09 -3.00 -1.50
N LEU A 39 -0.27 -4.00 -2.34
CA LEU A 39 0.48 -5.26 -2.31
C LEU A 39 1.69 -5.21 -3.24
N GLN A 40 2.67 -6.06 -2.94
CA GLN A 40 3.82 -6.33 -3.80
C GLN A 40 3.39 -6.84 -5.18
N ASP A 41 2.53 -7.86 -5.19
CA ASP A 41 2.00 -8.43 -6.41
C ASP A 41 0.72 -7.67 -6.82
N VAL A 42 0.86 -6.85 -7.85
CA VAL A 42 -0.24 -6.03 -8.35
C VAL A 42 -1.10 -6.85 -9.29
N ASN A 43 -2.34 -7.10 -8.88
CA ASN A 43 -3.36 -7.71 -9.71
C ASN A 43 -4.19 -6.61 -10.41
N LEU A 44 -4.03 -6.51 -11.72
CA LEU A 44 -4.90 -5.74 -12.60
C LEU A 44 -5.89 -6.69 -13.26
N PHE A 45 -7.02 -6.17 -13.71
CA PHE A 45 -8.02 -6.95 -14.43
C PHE A 45 -8.20 -6.42 -15.86
N THR A 46 -8.77 -7.27 -16.71
CA THR A 46 -9.11 -6.87 -18.07
C THR A 46 -10.15 -5.75 -18.03
N GLY A 47 -9.81 -4.60 -18.58
CA GLY A 47 -10.61 -3.38 -18.59
C GLY A 47 -9.72 -2.17 -18.84
N THR A 48 -10.31 -0.99 -18.90
CA THR A 48 -9.55 0.25 -19.10
C THR A 48 -8.67 0.58 -17.91
N VAL A 49 -7.66 1.42 -18.11
CA VAL A 49 -6.86 2.00 -17.02
C VAL A 49 -7.77 2.72 -16.04
N MET A 50 -8.74 3.50 -16.53
CA MET A 50 -9.72 4.22 -15.71
C MET A 50 -10.53 3.26 -14.81
N GLU A 51 -11.04 2.16 -15.37
CA GLU A 51 -11.79 1.15 -14.61
C GLU A 51 -10.91 0.48 -13.54
N ASN A 52 -9.65 0.20 -13.85
CA ASN A 52 -8.71 -0.36 -12.91
C ASN A 52 -8.43 0.58 -11.72
N ILE A 53 -8.36 1.90 -11.93
CA ILE A 53 -8.22 2.89 -10.85
C ILE A 53 -9.53 2.99 -10.06
N ARG A 54 -10.67 3.13 -10.76
CA ARG A 54 -12.01 3.27 -10.16
C ARG A 54 -12.41 2.07 -9.32
N TYR A 55 -11.79 0.91 -9.52
CA TYR A 55 -12.03 -0.27 -8.68
C TYR A 55 -11.81 -0.01 -7.18
N GLY A 56 -10.95 0.94 -6.82
CA GLY A 56 -10.75 1.36 -5.41
C GLY A 56 -11.97 2.08 -4.82
N ASN A 57 -12.73 2.80 -5.65
CA ASN A 57 -13.99 3.45 -5.30
C ASN A 57 -14.90 3.48 -6.52
N PRO A 58 -15.87 2.55 -6.63
CA PRO A 58 -16.77 2.45 -7.80
C PRO A 58 -17.60 3.70 -8.08
N ASP A 59 -17.84 4.53 -7.06
CA ASP A 59 -18.62 5.77 -7.17
C ASP A 59 -17.78 6.99 -7.55
N ALA A 60 -16.45 6.81 -7.70
CA ALA A 60 -15.55 7.91 -8.04
C ALA A 60 -15.79 8.42 -9.49
N THR A 61 -15.75 9.73 -9.62
CA THR A 61 -15.80 10.41 -10.93
C THR A 61 -14.48 10.24 -11.69
N ASP A 62 -14.48 10.53 -12.98
CA ASP A 62 -13.27 10.51 -13.80
C ASP A 62 -12.21 11.49 -13.26
N ASP A 63 -12.64 12.67 -12.81
CA ASP A 63 -11.75 13.69 -12.27
C ASP A 63 -11.08 13.21 -10.96
N GLU A 64 -11.81 12.52 -10.09
CA GLU A 64 -11.26 11.92 -8.86
C GLU A 64 -10.26 10.81 -9.18
N CYS A 65 -10.55 9.96 -10.16
CA CYS A 65 -9.62 8.94 -10.63
C CYS A 65 -8.34 9.56 -11.23
N ILE A 66 -8.46 10.64 -12.01
CA ILE A 66 -7.32 11.37 -12.57
C ILE A 66 -6.51 12.05 -11.46
N ALA A 67 -7.18 12.63 -10.45
CA ALA A 67 -6.50 13.21 -9.30
C ALA A 67 -5.70 12.16 -8.51
N ALA A 68 -6.29 10.99 -8.29
CA ALA A 68 -5.62 9.85 -7.65
C ALA A 68 -4.41 9.35 -8.47
N ALA A 69 -4.54 9.30 -9.80
CA ALA A 69 -3.43 8.95 -10.68
C ALA A 69 -2.29 9.98 -10.64
N LYS A 70 -2.59 11.26 -10.53
CA LYS A 70 -1.60 12.32 -10.36
C LYS A 70 -0.88 12.20 -9.01
N LEU A 71 -1.62 11.97 -7.93
CA LEU A 71 -1.06 11.73 -6.60
C LEU A 71 -0.10 10.54 -6.62
N ALA A 72 -0.48 9.45 -7.29
CA ALA A 72 0.34 8.26 -7.44
C ALA A 72 1.53 8.42 -8.41
N ASN A 73 1.70 9.58 -9.06
CA ASN A 73 2.64 9.81 -10.16
C ASN A 73 2.41 8.88 -11.39
N ALA A 74 1.19 8.41 -11.59
CA ALA A 74 0.81 7.55 -12.69
C ALA A 74 0.35 8.32 -13.94
N ASP A 75 -0.20 9.53 -13.78
CA ASP A 75 -0.83 10.31 -14.85
C ASP A 75 0.08 10.48 -16.08
N HIS A 76 1.38 10.73 -15.85
CA HIS A 76 2.32 10.95 -16.94
C HIS A 76 2.42 9.74 -17.87
N PHE A 77 2.67 8.55 -17.36
CA PHE A 77 2.78 7.37 -18.21
C PHE A 77 1.43 6.97 -18.81
N ILE A 78 0.31 7.16 -18.08
CA ILE A 78 -1.04 6.86 -18.59
C ILE A 78 -1.33 7.66 -19.85
N ARG A 79 -1.03 8.96 -19.84
CA ARG A 79 -1.21 9.85 -21.01
C ARG A 79 -0.35 9.48 -22.22
N MET A 80 0.74 8.74 -21.99
CA MET A 80 1.60 8.22 -23.07
C MET A 80 1.11 6.92 -23.68
N LEU A 81 0.12 6.26 -23.07
CA LEU A 81 -0.53 5.09 -23.65
C LEU A 81 -1.39 5.48 -24.87
N PRO A 82 -1.60 4.58 -25.84
CA PRO A 82 -2.31 4.89 -27.09
C PRO A 82 -3.64 5.60 -26.90
N ASP A 83 -4.46 5.14 -25.95
CA ASP A 83 -5.79 5.70 -25.64
C ASP A 83 -5.83 6.34 -24.23
N GLY A 84 -4.68 6.66 -23.64
CA GLY A 84 -4.59 7.26 -22.32
C GLY A 84 -5.32 6.43 -21.25
N TYR A 85 -6.21 7.07 -20.51
CA TYR A 85 -7.04 6.42 -19.49
C TYR A 85 -8.02 5.37 -20.04
N ASN A 86 -8.36 5.46 -21.32
CA ASN A 86 -9.25 4.51 -22.00
C ASN A 86 -8.49 3.32 -22.60
N THR A 87 -7.17 3.27 -22.45
CA THR A 87 -6.37 2.12 -22.88
C THR A 87 -6.84 0.86 -22.18
N VAL A 88 -7.21 -0.16 -22.97
CA VAL A 88 -7.66 -1.45 -22.43
C VAL A 88 -6.47 -2.31 -22.07
N LEU A 89 -6.40 -2.68 -20.80
CA LEU A 89 -5.44 -3.63 -20.28
C LEU A 89 -5.99 -5.05 -20.44
N LYS A 90 -5.14 -5.98 -20.84
CA LYS A 90 -5.49 -7.40 -20.98
C LYS A 90 -4.88 -8.20 -19.83
N GLY A 91 -5.68 -9.10 -19.23
CA GLY A 91 -5.24 -9.96 -18.14
C GLY A 91 -4.67 -9.16 -16.97
N ASP A 92 -3.50 -9.52 -16.52
CA ASP A 92 -2.77 -8.94 -15.39
C ASP A 92 -2.03 -7.63 -15.71
N GLY A 93 -2.42 -6.92 -16.78
CA GLY A 93 -1.73 -5.70 -17.23
C GLY A 93 -0.51 -6.01 -18.12
N SER A 94 -0.60 -7.08 -18.93
CA SER A 94 0.41 -7.38 -19.94
C SER A 94 0.66 -6.15 -20.83
N GLY A 95 1.92 -5.78 -21.02
CA GLY A 95 2.34 -4.55 -21.73
C GLY A 95 2.72 -3.39 -20.82
N LEU A 96 2.42 -3.45 -19.52
CA LEU A 96 2.92 -2.50 -18.52
C LEU A 96 4.15 -3.07 -17.79
N SER A 97 5.11 -2.19 -17.48
CA SER A 97 6.20 -2.54 -16.58
C SER A 97 5.69 -2.80 -15.16
N GLN A 98 6.48 -3.49 -14.33
CA GLN A 98 6.12 -3.74 -12.94
C GLN A 98 5.91 -2.41 -12.17
N GLY A 99 6.77 -1.41 -12.40
CA GLY A 99 6.61 -0.10 -11.80
C GLY A 99 5.33 0.60 -12.22
N GLN A 100 4.94 0.53 -13.50
CA GLN A 100 3.68 1.09 -13.98
C GLN A 100 2.47 0.41 -13.34
N ARG A 101 2.50 -0.92 -13.20
CA ARG A 101 1.46 -1.66 -12.47
C ARG A 101 1.38 -1.22 -11.01
N GLN A 102 2.54 -1.02 -10.36
CA GLN A 102 2.60 -0.55 -8.98
C GLN A 102 2.00 0.86 -8.84
N LEU A 103 2.29 1.78 -9.76
CA LEU A 103 1.70 3.12 -9.77
C LEU A 103 0.17 3.08 -9.92
N LEU A 104 -0.38 2.16 -10.73
CA LEU A 104 -1.83 1.95 -10.83
C LEU A 104 -2.43 1.39 -9.53
N SER A 105 -1.71 0.51 -8.83
CA SER A 105 -2.13 0.00 -7.52
C SER A 105 -2.18 1.12 -6.47
N ILE A 106 -1.19 2.02 -6.48
CA ILE A 106 -1.17 3.21 -5.61
C ILE A 106 -2.34 4.13 -5.95
N ALA A 107 -2.61 4.40 -7.23
CA ALA A 107 -3.74 5.22 -7.66
C ALA A 107 -5.09 4.61 -7.25
N ARG A 108 -5.23 3.29 -7.36
CA ARG A 108 -6.40 2.54 -6.86
C ARG A 108 -6.61 2.71 -5.36
N ALA A 109 -5.54 2.68 -4.57
CA ALA A 109 -5.61 2.91 -3.14
C ALA A 109 -5.92 4.39 -2.83
N ALA A 110 -5.35 5.33 -3.59
CA ALA A 110 -5.55 6.76 -3.42
C ALA A 110 -7.01 7.19 -3.67
N VAL A 111 -7.67 6.62 -4.69
CA VAL A 111 -9.06 6.98 -5.02
C VAL A 111 -10.05 6.53 -3.95
N SER A 112 -9.73 5.51 -3.17
CA SER A 112 -10.56 5.05 -2.05
C SER A 112 -10.41 5.92 -0.80
N ASP A 113 -9.37 6.75 -0.74
CA ASP A 113 -9.03 7.69 0.33
C ASP A 113 -9.18 7.11 1.76
N PRO A 114 -8.56 5.97 2.07
CA PRO A 114 -8.74 5.30 3.35
C PRO A 114 -7.91 5.99 4.45
N PRO A 115 -8.42 6.08 5.70
CA PRO A 115 -7.66 6.65 6.82
C PRO A 115 -6.48 5.77 7.27
N VAL A 116 -6.50 4.49 6.94
CA VAL A 116 -5.44 3.54 7.30
C VAL A 116 -4.95 2.82 6.05
N MET A 117 -3.63 2.74 5.90
CA MET A 117 -2.96 2.07 4.79
C MET A 117 -2.12 0.89 5.27
N ILE A 118 -2.12 -0.16 4.47
CA ILE A 118 -1.20 -1.30 4.61
C ILE A 118 -0.40 -1.38 3.31
N LEU A 119 0.90 -1.19 3.42
CA LEU A 119 1.82 -1.17 2.29
C LEU A 119 2.76 -2.35 2.40
N ASP A 120 2.74 -3.22 1.41
CA ASP A 120 3.71 -4.31 1.27
C ASP A 120 4.76 -3.89 0.26
N GLU A 121 5.97 -3.58 0.78
CA GLU A 121 7.04 -3.03 -0.03
C GLU A 121 7.82 -4.15 -0.73
N ALA A 122 7.73 -4.16 -2.07
CA ALA A 122 8.69 -4.91 -2.86
C ALA A 122 9.00 -4.18 -4.16
N THR A 123 10.07 -3.45 -4.12
CA THR A 123 10.64 -2.77 -5.29
C THR A 123 11.82 -3.52 -5.89
N SER A 124 12.08 -4.76 -5.44
CA SER A 124 13.27 -5.53 -5.82
C SER A 124 13.43 -5.83 -7.32
N SER A 125 12.35 -5.67 -8.09
CA SER A 125 12.33 -5.96 -9.54
C SER A 125 12.05 -4.73 -10.40
N ILE A 126 12.13 -3.52 -9.81
CA ILE A 126 11.88 -2.25 -10.50
C ILE A 126 13.22 -1.55 -10.73
N ASP A 127 13.39 -0.94 -11.92
CA ASP A 127 14.59 -0.12 -12.19
C ASP A 127 14.65 1.10 -11.27
N THR A 128 15.87 1.58 -10.97
CA THR A 128 16.10 2.64 -9.99
C THR A 128 15.34 3.94 -10.27
N ARG A 129 15.15 4.30 -11.55
CA ARG A 129 14.43 5.53 -11.90
C ARG A 129 12.94 5.41 -11.62
N THR A 130 12.34 4.30 -12.01
CA THR A 130 10.93 4.00 -11.76
C THR A 130 10.69 3.79 -10.28
N GLU A 131 11.61 3.17 -9.55
CA GLU A 131 11.55 3.00 -8.10
C GLU A 131 11.39 4.37 -7.39
N ALA A 132 12.17 5.38 -7.77
CA ALA A 132 12.06 6.72 -7.18
C ALA A 132 10.69 7.39 -7.46
N ILE A 133 10.05 7.08 -8.59
CA ILE A 133 8.71 7.57 -8.91
C ILE A 133 7.67 6.85 -8.06
N VAL A 134 7.76 5.53 -7.93
CA VAL A 134 6.89 4.71 -7.08
C VAL A 134 7.01 5.16 -5.63
N GLN A 135 8.23 5.35 -5.11
CA GLN A 135 8.46 5.79 -3.74
C GLN A 135 7.79 7.14 -3.46
N ARG A 136 7.93 8.11 -4.36
CA ARG A 136 7.25 9.41 -4.21
C ARG A 136 5.72 9.28 -4.20
N GLY A 137 5.15 8.40 -5.02
CA GLY A 137 3.72 8.12 -5.00
C GLY A 137 3.28 7.49 -3.67
N MET A 138 4.09 6.58 -3.12
CA MET A 138 3.87 5.99 -1.80
C MET A 138 3.94 7.04 -0.69
N ASP A 139 4.96 7.89 -0.69
CA ASP A 139 5.13 8.95 0.32
C ASP A 139 3.93 9.90 0.33
N GLN A 140 3.44 10.31 -0.83
CA GLN A 140 2.24 11.14 -0.96
C GLN A 140 0.98 10.43 -0.46
N LEU A 141 0.86 9.13 -0.75
CA LEU A 141 -0.27 8.34 -0.27
C LEU A 141 -0.25 8.17 1.26
N MET A 142 0.92 8.10 1.88
CA MET A 142 1.08 7.94 3.33
C MET A 142 0.75 9.20 4.13
N GLU A 143 0.84 10.38 3.53
CA GLU A 143 0.69 11.66 4.21
C GLU A 143 -0.68 11.78 4.89
N GLY A 144 -0.67 12.14 6.20
CA GLY A 144 -1.88 12.34 6.98
C GLY A 144 -2.65 11.07 7.38
N ARG A 145 -2.07 9.88 7.20
CA ARG A 145 -2.72 8.59 7.46
C ARG A 145 -1.97 7.75 8.49
N THR A 146 -2.67 6.80 9.08
CA THR A 146 -2.00 5.71 9.82
C THR A 146 -1.54 4.66 8.83
N VAL A 147 -0.24 4.39 8.81
CA VAL A 147 0.37 3.49 7.82
C VAL A 147 1.10 2.33 8.48
N PHE A 148 0.80 1.12 8.03
CA PHE A 148 1.57 -0.09 8.31
C PHE A 148 2.41 -0.42 7.08
N VAL A 149 3.73 -0.33 7.20
CA VAL A 149 4.66 -0.71 6.13
C VAL A 149 5.28 -2.06 6.46
N ILE A 150 5.14 -3.03 5.56
CA ILE A 150 5.91 -4.27 5.59
C ILE A 150 7.15 -4.00 4.76
N ALA A 151 8.26 -3.75 5.43
CA ALA A 151 9.47 -3.33 4.76
C ALA A 151 10.40 -4.50 4.49
N HIS A 152 10.90 -4.53 3.29
CA HIS A 152 11.98 -5.41 2.85
C HIS A 152 13.34 -4.68 2.80
N ARG A 153 13.32 -3.34 2.96
CA ARG A 153 14.51 -2.48 3.00
C ARG A 153 14.53 -1.63 4.27
N LEU A 154 15.66 -1.63 4.94
CA LEU A 154 15.80 -0.85 6.18
C LEU A 154 15.73 0.68 5.96
N SER A 155 16.09 1.15 4.76
CA SER A 155 15.96 2.56 4.40
C SER A 155 14.52 3.08 4.49
N THR A 156 13.53 2.24 4.22
CA THR A 156 12.12 2.60 4.26
C THR A 156 11.59 2.80 5.67
N VAL A 157 12.06 1.99 6.62
CA VAL A 157 11.56 2.04 8.01
C VAL A 157 12.27 3.08 8.87
N LYS A 158 13.40 3.62 8.42
CA LYS A 158 14.21 4.56 9.20
C LYS A 158 13.42 5.77 9.71
N ASN A 159 12.50 6.28 8.89
CA ASN A 159 11.69 7.46 9.20
C ASN A 159 10.32 7.12 9.81
N SER A 160 10.08 5.86 10.15
CA SER A 160 8.81 5.45 10.78
C SER A 160 8.76 5.87 12.24
N ASP A 161 7.58 6.26 12.72
CA ASP A 161 7.37 6.62 14.14
C ASP A 161 7.67 5.44 15.08
N VAL A 162 7.32 4.23 14.64
CA VAL A 162 7.55 2.99 15.39
C VAL A 162 7.94 1.86 14.44
N ILE A 163 9.05 1.22 14.75
CA ILE A 163 9.52 0.01 14.10
C ILE A 163 9.21 -1.18 15.01
N MET A 164 8.67 -2.24 14.46
CA MET A 164 8.43 -3.50 15.16
C MET A 164 9.19 -4.63 14.46
N VAL A 165 10.09 -5.27 15.18
CA VAL A 165 10.80 -6.47 14.72
C VAL A 165 9.99 -7.69 15.14
N LEU A 166 9.60 -8.51 14.16
CA LEU A 166 8.83 -9.72 14.40
C LEU A 166 9.71 -10.95 14.15
N ASP A 167 9.66 -11.88 15.09
CA ASP A 167 10.25 -13.20 14.94
C ASP A 167 9.28 -14.26 15.46
N HIS A 168 9.09 -15.35 14.69
CA HIS A 168 8.19 -16.46 15.02
C HIS A 168 6.81 -16.00 15.53
N GLY A 169 6.23 -14.94 14.91
CA GLY A 169 4.92 -14.40 15.27
C GLY A 169 4.88 -13.54 16.53
N ARG A 170 6.03 -13.20 17.11
CA ARG A 170 6.16 -12.34 18.29
C ARG A 170 6.89 -11.06 17.96
N ILE A 171 6.50 -9.96 18.60
CA ILE A 171 7.27 -8.72 18.55
C ILE A 171 8.42 -8.88 19.53
N ILE A 172 9.66 -8.95 19.02
CA ILE A 172 10.87 -9.11 19.82
C ILE A 172 11.54 -7.77 20.15
N GLU A 173 11.36 -6.76 19.28
CA GLU A 173 11.84 -5.39 19.49
C GLU A 173 10.81 -4.38 19.01
N ARG A 174 10.77 -3.22 19.69
CA ARG A 174 9.87 -2.11 19.33
C ARG A 174 10.47 -0.77 19.73
N GLY A 175 10.54 0.17 18.79
CA GLY A 175 11.01 1.53 19.06
C GLY A 175 11.21 2.36 17.81
N SER A 176 11.75 3.57 17.98
CA SER A 176 12.26 4.35 16.86
C SER A 176 13.57 3.77 16.32
N HIS A 177 13.99 4.22 15.15
CA HIS A 177 15.27 3.84 14.56
C HIS A 177 16.43 4.07 15.54
N GLU A 178 16.53 5.27 16.11
CA GLU A 178 17.61 5.66 17.00
C GLU A 178 17.65 4.78 18.25
N LYS A 179 16.48 4.49 18.83
CA LYS A 179 16.36 3.62 20.00
C LYS A 179 16.87 2.22 19.69
N LEU A 180 16.39 1.61 18.61
CA LEU A 180 16.76 0.24 18.25
C LEU A 180 18.23 0.10 17.84
N ILE A 181 18.81 1.11 17.21
CA ILE A 181 20.27 1.16 16.94
C ILE A 181 21.06 1.21 18.24
N ALA A 182 20.62 2.02 19.21
CA ALA A 182 21.29 2.14 20.51
C ALA A 182 21.22 0.84 21.34
N GLU A 183 20.12 0.10 21.26
CA GLU A 183 19.91 -1.18 21.94
C GLU A 183 20.78 -2.32 21.38
N ARG A 184 21.31 -2.18 20.15
CA ARG A 184 22.18 -3.16 19.47
C ARG A 184 21.61 -4.57 19.39
N GLY A 185 20.29 -4.68 19.26
CA GLY A 185 19.57 -5.95 19.16
C GLY A 185 19.54 -6.51 17.73
N THR A 186 18.46 -7.25 17.41
CA THR A 186 18.25 -7.86 16.08
C THR A 186 18.13 -6.80 15.01
N TYR A 187 17.42 -5.70 15.26
CA TYR A 187 17.31 -4.59 14.31
C TYR A 187 18.67 -4.01 13.92
N TYR A 188 19.54 -3.81 14.90
CA TYR A 188 20.92 -3.33 14.68
C TYR A 188 21.73 -4.30 13.81
N GLN A 189 21.56 -5.62 13.99
CA GLN A 189 22.25 -6.62 13.19
C GLN A 189 21.77 -6.66 11.73
N LEU A 190 20.54 -6.26 11.47
CA LEU A 190 19.97 -6.19 10.13
C LEU A 190 20.33 -4.88 9.42
N TYR A 191 20.65 -3.83 10.18
CA TYR A 191 21.04 -2.50 9.68
C TYR A 191 22.50 -2.45 9.26
#